data_e0aa65d3068e8d865312f53024c1d8d7
#
_entry.id   e0aa65d3068e8d865312f53024c1d8d7
#
_cell.length_a   1.000
_cell.length_b   1.000
_cell.length_c   1.000
_cell.angle_alpha   90.00
_cell.angle_beta   90.00
_cell.angle_gamma   90.00
#
_symmetry.space_group_name_H-M   'P 1'
#
loop_
_entity.id
_entity.type
_entity.pdbx_description
1 polymer ?
#
loop_
_entity_poly.entity_id
_entity_poly.type
_entity_poly.pdbx_seq_one_letter_code
_entity_poly.pdbx_strand_id
1 'polypeptide(L)'
;ILIGKQIPTKLTYGDIWENTHCSFGYSKMRRDDCPTCGKNASFPYLYAHSTSYATLCGRDTVQYENKDITKKVLVDFLTALNIRYHENQYMLVFEFKKHRIVYFEGGRMFIHGTTMKSEAIHLINQLFA
;
A
#
# COMPACT_ATOMS: atom_id res chain seq x y z
N ILE A 1 1.03 30.07 4.00
CA ILE A 1 1.16 30.03 2.54
C ILE A 1 -0.02 30.73 1.91
N LEU A 2 -1.26 30.21 2.03
CA LEU A 2 -2.46 30.82 1.44
C LEU A 2 -2.81 32.21 2.01
N ILE A 3 -2.36 32.53 3.21
CA ILE A 3 -2.58 33.80 3.91
C ILE A 3 -1.31 34.65 4.01
N GLY A 4 -0.27 34.35 3.23
CA GLY A 4 0.99 35.11 3.18
C GLY A 4 1.89 34.97 4.42
N LYS A 5 1.55 34.13 5.39
CA LYS A 5 2.39 33.88 6.57
C LYS A 5 3.53 32.91 6.24
N GLN A 6 4.73 33.22 6.71
CA GLN A 6 5.86 32.27 6.67
C GLN A 6 5.63 31.15 7.66
N ILE A 7 5.81 29.90 7.19
CA ILE A 7 5.72 28.72 8.03
C ILE A 7 7.13 28.42 8.57
N PRO A 8 7.29 28.27 9.90
CA PRO A 8 8.57 27.89 10.47
C PRO A 8 8.96 26.48 10.02
N THR A 9 10.24 26.27 9.69
CA THR A 9 10.81 24.96 9.32
C THR A 9 11.00 24.09 10.57
N LYS A 10 9.87 23.73 11.20
CA LYS A 10 9.83 22.91 12.42
C LYS A 10 9.00 21.66 12.19
N LEU A 11 9.48 20.55 12.70
CA LEU A 11 8.74 19.31 12.87
C LEU A 11 8.30 19.21 14.32
N THR A 12 7.02 18.97 14.54
CA THR A 12 6.45 18.74 15.87
C THR A 12 6.08 17.27 15.98
N TYR A 13 6.58 16.61 17.00
CA TYR A 13 6.22 15.27 17.41
C TYR A 13 5.38 15.35 18.69
N GLY A 14 4.36 14.54 18.79
CA GLY A 14 3.54 14.42 20.00
C GLY A 14 3.19 12.97 20.26
N ASP A 15 3.29 12.56 21.52
CA ASP A 15 2.78 11.31 22.05
C ASP A 15 1.65 11.63 23.02
N ILE A 16 0.42 11.27 22.62
CA ILE A 16 -0.78 11.56 23.42
C ILE A 16 -0.83 10.67 24.64
N TRP A 17 -0.28 9.47 24.56
CA TRP A 17 -0.28 8.50 25.66
C TRP A 17 0.63 8.93 26.80
N GLU A 18 1.83 9.38 26.45
CA GLU A 18 2.82 9.89 27.38
C GLU A 18 2.63 11.38 27.70
N ASN A 19 1.63 12.03 27.09
CA ASN A 19 1.39 13.46 27.20
C ASN A 19 2.64 14.31 26.97
N THR A 20 3.45 13.90 26.00
CA THR A 20 4.68 14.59 25.62
C THR A 20 4.56 15.20 24.25
N HIS A 21 5.21 16.33 24.06
CA HIS A 21 5.40 16.89 22.72
C HIS A 21 6.73 17.62 22.65
N CYS A 22 7.33 17.58 21.47
CA CYS A 22 8.54 18.34 21.20
C CYS A 22 8.50 18.94 19.79
N SER A 23 9.23 20.01 19.59
CA SER A 23 9.35 20.67 18.30
C SER A 23 10.82 20.97 18.03
N PHE A 24 11.31 20.59 16.84
CA PHE A 24 12.68 20.82 16.43
C PHE A 24 12.77 21.34 15.00
N GLY A 25 13.81 22.11 14.71
CA GLY A 25 14.06 22.62 13.38
C GLY A 25 14.64 21.55 12.45
N TYR A 26 14.14 21.42 11.24
CA TYR A 26 14.65 20.47 10.24
C TYR A 26 15.42 21.12 9.09
N SER A 27 15.64 22.41 9.12
CA SER A 27 16.35 23.14 8.04
C SER A 27 17.76 22.62 7.76
N LYS A 28 18.43 22.06 8.78
CA LYS A 28 19.78 21.47 8.67
C LYS A 28 19.78 19.95 8.45
N MET A 29 18.62 19.31 8.33
CA MET A 29 18.51 17.86 8.19
C MET A 29 18.62 17.38 6.74
N ARG A 30 18.67 18.28 5.78
CA ARG A 30 18.86 17.94 4.38
C ARG A 30 20.23 17.33 4.17
N ARG A 31 20.27 16.15 3.57
CA ARG A 31 21.50 15.44 3.21
C ARG A 31 21.71 15.52 1.71
N ASP A 32 22.94 15.72 1.28
CA ASP A 32 23.30 15.81 -0.15
C ASP A 32 23.11 14.47 -0.88
N ASP A 33 23.24 13.36 -0.17
CA ASP A 33 23.04 11.99 -0.67
C ASP A 33 21.59 11.47 -0.56
N CYS A 34 20.66 12.30 -0.11
CA CYS A 34 19.26 11.90 0.01
C CYS A 34 18.65 11.57 -1.37
N PRO A 35 18.06 10.38 -1.57
CA PRO A 35 17.48 10.01 -2.86
C PRO A 35 16.25 10.84 -3.24
N THR A 36 15.67 11.59 -2.32
CA THR A 36 14.46 12.40 -2.57
C THR A 36 14.74 13.90 -2.62
N CYS A 37 15.59 14.45 -1.74
CA CYS A 37 15.82 15.89 -1.66
C CYS A 37 17.29 16.28 -1.78
N GLY A 38 18.18 15.33 -2.05
CA GLY A 38 19.61 15.60 -2.28
C GLY A 38 19.89 16.28 -3.63
N LYS A 39 21.16 16.57 -3.88
CA LYS A 39 21.60 17.23 -5.12
C LYS A 39 21.30 16.38 -6.37
N ASN A 40 21.43 15.04 -6.25
CA ASN A 40 21.20 14.07 -7.33
C ASN A 40 20.01 13.17 -6.98
N ALA A 41 18.84 13.77 -6.77
CA ALA A 41 17.64 13.02 -6.40
C ALA A 41 17.21 12.07 -7.52
N SER A 42 17.05 10.79 -7.19
CA SER A 42 16.65 9.71 -8.09
C SER A 42 15.19 9.28 -7.95
N PHE A 43 14.53 9.68 -6.87
CA PHE A 43 13.12 9.40 -6.56
C PHE A 43 12.74 7.91 -6.74
N PRO A 44 13.47 6.94 -6.13
CA PRO A 44 13.29 5.51 -6.42
C PRO A 44 11.87 5.02 -6.19
N TYR A 45 11.16 5.58 -5.21
CA TYR A 45 9.77 5.20 -4.92
C TYR A 45 8.74 5.84 -5.85
N LEU A 46 9.10 6.92 -6.55
CA LEU A 46 8.21 7.56 -7.51
C LEU A 46 8.17 6.79 -8.85
N TYR A 47 9.31 6.22 -9.23
CA TYR A 47 9.48 5.49 -10.48
C TYR A 47 9.47 3.97 -10.32
N ALA A 48 9.40 3.46 -9.09
CA ALA A 48 9.25 2.03 -8.87
C ALA A 48 7.87 1.58 -9.36
N HIS A 49 7.84 0.85 -10.45
CA HIS A 49 6.70 0.00 -10.81
C HIS A 49 6.67 -1.13 -9.80
N SER A 50 5.93 -0.99 -8.74
CA SER A 50 6.03 -1.92 -7.63
C SER A 50 4.73 -2.66 -7.41
N THR A 51 4.80 -3.95 -7.66
CA THR A 51 4.05 -4.90 -6.85
C THR A 51 4.46 -4.66 -5.40
N SER A 52 3.55 -4.19 -4.58
CA SER A 52 3.84 -3.92 -3.17
C SER A 52 3.05 -4.84 -2.26
N TYR A 53 3.68 -5.27 -1.16
CA TYR A 53 3.04 -6.07 -0.11
C TYR A 53 3.23 -5.37 1.23
N ALA A 54 2.15 -5.13 1.95
CA ALA A 54 2.17 -4.60 3.31
C ALA A 54 1.26 -5.42 4.23
N THR A 55 1.77 -5.79 5.40
CA THR A 55 0.93 -6.40 6.44
C THR A 55 0.15 -5.31 7.16
N LEU A 56 -1.16 -5.48 7.27
CA LEU A 56 -2.02 -4.53 7.98
C LEU A 56 -2.08 -4.91 9.46
N CYS A 57 -1.68 -3.96 10.33
CA CYS A 57 -1.69 -4.17 11.77
C CYS A 57 -3.10 -4.49 12.29
N GLY A 58 -3.21 -5.53 13.14
CA GLY A 58 -4.44 -5.89 13.86
C GLY A 58 -5.54 -6.54 13.03
N ARG A 59 -5.26 -7.03 11.82
CA ARG A 59 -6.29 -7.61 10.93
C ARG A 59 -5.77 -8.77 10.11
N ASP A 60 -5.12 -9.75 10.57
CA ASP A 60 -4.68 -10.93 9.79
C ASP A 60 -4.84 -10.75 8.26
N THR A 61 -4.25 -9.68 7.73
CA THR A 61 -4.49 -9.22 6.36
C THR A 61 -3.20 -8.69 5.76
N VAL A 62 -2.90 -9.16 4.56
CA VAL A 62 -1.82 -8.62 3.72
C VAL A 62 -2.44 -7.80 2.61
N GLN A 63 -2.01 -6.55 2.47
CA GLN A 63 -2.29 -5.74 1.31
C GLN A 63 -1.29 -6.09 0.20
N TYR A 64 -1.81 -6.34 -0.97
CA TYR A 64 -1.08 -6.49 -2.22
C TYR A 64 -1.52 -5.40 -3.19
N GLU A 65 -0.60 -4.86 -3.95
CA GLU A 65 -0.90 -3.88 -4.99
C GLU A 65 -0.11 -4.18 -6.26
N ASN A 66 -0.83 -4.29 -7.37
CA ASN A 66 -0.27 -4.37 -8.70
C ASN A 66 -1.21 -3.67 -9.69
N LYS A 67 -0.78 -2.57 -10.24
CA LYS A 67 -1.58 -1.73 -11.15
C LYS A 67 -1.88 -2.38 -12.50
N ASP A 68 -1.12 -3.41 -12.88
CA ASP A 68 -1.34 -4.15 -14.11
C ASP A 68 -2.55 -5.10 -14.02
N ILE A 69 -2.99 -5.42 -12.80
CA ILE A 69 -4.17 -6.23 -12.58
C ILE A 69 -5.41 -5.35 -12.60
N THR A 70 -6.02 -5.24 -13.75
CA THR A 70 -7.31 -4.56 -13.90
C THR A 70 -8.46 -5.48 -13.45
N LYS A 71 -9.63 -4.88 -13.15
CA LYS A 71 -10.85 -5.64 -12.81
C LYS A 71 -11.20 -6.66 -13.89
N LYS A 72 -11.06 -6.29 -15.17
CA LYS A 72 -11.33 -7.16 -16.30
C LYS A 72 -10.42 -8.39 -16.29
N VAL A 73 -9.12 -8.19 -16.18
CA VAL A 73 -8.12 -9.27 -16.08
C VAL A 73 -8.46 -10.22 -14.94
N LEU A 74 -8.78 -9.68 -13.75
CA LEU A 74 -9.14 -10.50 -12.60
C LEU A 74 -10.42 -11.32 -12.86
N VAL A 75 -11.47 -10.74 -13.43
CA VAL A 75 -12.71 -11.43 -13.74
C VAL A 75 -12.50 -12.55 -14.76
N ASP A 76 -11.67 -12.33 -15.77
CA ASP A 76 -11.32 -13.35 -16.76
C ASP A 76 -10.65 -14.56 -16.09
N PHE A 77 -9.70 -14.33 -15.17
CA PHE A 77 -9.05 -15.41 -14.38
C PHE A 77 -10.04 -16.14 -13.45
N LEU A 78 -10.88 -15.40 -12.71
CA LEU A 78 -11.86 -16.01 -11.81
C LEU A 78 -12.85 -16.87 -12.57
N THR A 79 -13.27 -16.43 -13.75
CA THR A 79 -14.17 -17.18 -14.62
C THR A 79 -13.50 -18.44 -15.16
N ALA A 80 -12.24 -18.34 -15.62
CA ALA A 80 -11.47 -19.48 -16.11
C ALA A 80 -11.27 -20.54 -15.03
N LEU A 81 -11.06 -20.12 -13.79
CA LEU A 81 -10.89 -21.00 -12.61
C LEU A 81 -12.23 -21.45 -11.99
N ASN A 82 -13.36 -21.04 -12.55
CA ASN A 82 -14.71 -21.29 -12.02
C ASN A 82 -14.87 -20.85 -10.54
N ILE A 83 -14.26 -19.73 -10.18
CA ILE A 83 -14.33 -19.14 -8.83
C ILE A 83 -15.52 -18.17 -8.78
N ARG A 84 -16.40 -18.38 -7.81
CA ARG A 84 -17.54 -17.47 -7.57
C ARG A 84 -17.04 -16.19 -6.93
N TYR A 85 -17.57 -15.06 -7.36
CA TYR A 85 -17.28 -13.75 -6.80
C TYR A 85 -18.54 -12.91 -6.64
N HIS A 86 -18.46 -11.93 -5.76
CA HIS A 86 -19.45 -10.87 -5.59
C HIS A 86 -18.81 -9.54 -5.92
N GLU A 87 -19.51 -8.69 -6.65
CA GLU A 87 -19.02 -7.37 -7.00
C GLU A 87 -20.04 -6.27 -6.75
N ASN A 88 -19.52 -5.08 -6.49
CA ASN A 88 -20.28 -3.83 -6.53
C ASN A 88 -19.46 -2.77 -7.28
N GLN A 89 -19.92 -1.51 -7.25
CA GLN A 89 -19.25 -0.40 -7.96
C GLN A 89 -17.83 -0.09 -7.43
N TYR A 90 -17.43 -0.56 -6.23
CA TYR A 90 -16.17 -0.22 -5.59
C TYR A 90 -15.20 -1.38 -5.47
N MET A 91 -15.70 -2.60 -5.35
CA MET A 91 -14.87 -3.75 -5.03
C MET A 91 -15.44 -5.05 -5.61
N LEU A 92 -14.55 -6.04 -5.73
CA LEU A 92 -14.85 -7.42 -6.05
C LEU A 92 -14.32 -8.30 -4.93
N VAL A 93 -15.15 -9.23 -4.46
CA VAL A 93 -14.85 -10.13 -3.33
C VAL A 93 -15.00 -11.56 -3.76
N PHE A 94 -14.00 -12.39 -3.47
CA PHE A 94 -14.01 -13.82 -3.76
C PHE A 94 -13.21 -14.59 -2.70
N GLU A 95 -13.39 -15.90 -2.69
CA GLU A 95 -12.61 -16.80 -1.86
C GLU A 95 -11.68 -17.66 -2.72
N PHE A 96 -10.42 -17.74 -2.31
CA PHE A 96 -9.42 -18.57 -2.94
C PHE A 96 -8.57 -19.29 -1.87
N LYS A 97 -8.54 -20.62 -1.90
CA LYS A 97 -7.79 -21.48 -0.96
C LYS A 97 -7.96 -21.07 0.52
N LYS A 98 -9.20 -20.91 0.97
CA LYS A 98 -9.58 -20.52 2.34
C LYS A 98 -9.27 -19.05 2.71
N HIS A 99 -8.77 -18.25 1.79
CA HIS A 99 -8.53 -16.84 2.01
C HIS A 99 -9.61 -16.02 1.31
N ARG A 100 -10.17 -15.07 2.04
CA ARG A 100 -11.06 -14.07 1.46
C ARG A 100 -10.21 -12.98 0.83
N ILE A 101 -10.42 -12.73 -0.45
CA ILE A 101 -9.70 -11.69 -1.20
C ILE A 101 -10.68 -10.59 -1.60
N VAL A 102 -10.30 -9.36 -1.34
CA VAL A 102 -11.06 -8.16 -1.71
C VAL A 102 -10.20 -7.35 -2.67
N TYR A 103 -10.64 -7.23 -3.91
CA TYR A 103 -10.01 -6.40 -4.92
C TYR A 103 -10.70 -5.03 -4.99
N PHE A 104 -9.90 -3.98 -5.08
CA PHE A 104 -10.34 -2.61 -5.33
C PHE A 104 -9.84 -2.13 -6.69
N GLU A 105 -10.60 -1.25 -7.32
CA GLU A 105 -10.19 -0.63 -8.57
C GLU A 105 -8.82 0.04 -8.43
N GLY A 106 -7.95 -0.14 -9.44
CA GLY A 106 -6.56 0.31 -9.40
C GLY A 106 -5.54 -0.75 -8.96
N GLY A 107 -5.94 -2.04 -8.81
CA GLY A 107 -5.02 -3.16 -8.62
C GLY A 107 -4.65 -3.46 -7.17
N ARG A 108 -5.33 -2.86 -6.21
CA ARG A 108 -5.12 -3.13 -4.79
C ARG A 108 -5.99 -4.30 -4.32
N MET A 109 -5.39 -5.25 -3.61
CA MET A 109 -6.08 -6.39 -3.02
C MET A 109 -5.79 -6.51 -1.53
N PHE A 110 -6.79 -6.92 -0.77
CA PHE A 110 -6.64 -7.34 0.63
C PHE A 110 -6.83 -8.85 0.71
N ILE A 111 -5.82 -9.55 1.22
CA ILE A 111 -5.80 -10.99 1.41
C ILE A 111 -5.98 -11.24 2.89
N HIS A 112 -7.18 -11.66 3.28
CA HIS A 112 -7.54 -11.93 4.67
C HIS A 112 -7.20 -13.38 5.05
N GLY A 113 -6.89 -13.60 6.34
CA GLY A 113 -6.56 -14.90 6.91
C GLY A 113 -5.08 -15.22 6.90
N THR A 114 -4.22 -14.23 6.63
CA THR A 114 -2.76 -14.36 6.80
C THR A 114 -2.12 -13.03 7.17
N THR A 115 -1.03 -13.09 7.93
CA THR A 115 -0.12 -11.97 8.21
C THR A 115 1.20 -12.13 7.47
N MET A 116 1.43 -13.29 6.85
CA MET A 116 2.70 -13.64 6.21
C MET A 116 2.71 -13.18 4.75
N LYS A 117 3.61 -12.26 4.41
CA LYS A 117 3.79 -11.81 3.03
C LYS A 117 4.14 -12.94 2.07
N SER A 118 4.93 -13.91 2.49
CA SER A 118 5.31 -15.08 1.68
C SER A 118 4.09 -15.92 1.26
N GLU A 119 3.14 -16.12 2.17
CA GLU A 119 1.91 -16.84 1.88
C GLU A 119 1.03 -16.07 0.90
N ALA A 120 0.87 -14.76 1.11
CA ALA A 120 0.13 -13.89 0.20
C ALA A 120 0.75 -13.87 -1.22
N ILE A 121 2.09 -13.82 -1.33
CA ILE A 121 2.80 -13.90 -2.61
C ILE A 121 2.50 -15.24 -3.30
N HIS A 122 2.59 -16.34 -2.55
CA HIS A 122 2.32 -17.67 -3.08
C HIS A 122 0.88 -17.80 -3.59
N LEU A 123 -0.10 -17.30 -2.85
CA LEU A 123 -1.51 -17.29 -3.24
C LEU A 123 -1.74 -16.50 -4.54
N ILE A 124 -1.17 -15.31 -4.63
CA ILE A 124 -1.30 -14.47 -5.82
C ILE A 124 -0.65 -15.13 -7.04
N ASN A 125 0.55 -15.68 -6.89
CA ASN A 125 1.21 -16.41 -7.98
C ASN A 125 0.38 -17.61 -8.45
N GLN A 126 -0.30 -18.32 -7.55
CA GLN A 126 -1.19 -19.42 -7.92
C GLN A 126 -2.50 -18.97 -8.56
N LEU A 127 -3.00 -17.80 -8.21
CA LEU A 127 -4.23 -17.24 -8.80
C LEU A 127 -3.99 -16.82 -10.26
N PHE A 128 -2.80 -16.33 -10.58
CA PHE A 128 -2.47 -15.81 -11.91
C PHE A 128 -1.51 -16.73 -12.72
N ALA A 129 -1.31 -17.98 -12.27
CA ALA A 129 -0.58 -18.99 -13.01
C ALA A 129 -1.45 -19.64 -14.07
#